data_9b8454573ba9a8d109e30765660997c8
#
_entry.id   9b8454573ba9a8d109e30765660997c8
#
_cell.length_a   1.000
_cell.length_b   1.000
_cell.length_c   1.000
_cell.angle_alpha   90.00
_cell.angle_beta   90.00
_cell.angle_gamma   90.00
#
_symmetry.space_group_name_H-M   'P 1'
#
loop_
_entity.id
_entity.type
_entity.pdbx_description
1 polymer ?
#
loop_
_entity_poly.entity_id
_entity_poly.type
_entity_poly.pdbx_seq_one_letter_code
_entity_poly.pdbx_strand_id
1 'polypeptide(L)'
;MKLLIADDVKASLELERTFLRRADCQVLTARSGREVLALAEAERPELILLDSEMPEMNGLETIRALQADERLRGIPVVLLSAKAMAEEAAAAGAKDFVQRPVDEERFLKVVTRYSRARIRKDLRRGLETTAQVLCGDCSCEARVMNVSAGGLFLRADCALQVGDKLSLQFLLPAAGGPKKIQAEAAVVRATMEGFGLGFTDISEGAKLYLARYVSMGG
;
A
#
# COMPACT_ATOMS: atom_id res chain seq x y z
N MET A 1 -2.10 3.60 9.00
CA MET A 1 -2.42 2.34 9.68
C MET A 1 -1.28 1.34 9.51
N LYS A 2 -1.17 0.33 10.38
CA LYS A 2 -0.10 -0.68 10.36
C LYS A 2 -0.71 -2.06 10.13
N LEU A 3 -0.10 -2.85 9.25
CA LEU A 3 -0.39 -4.27 9.04
C LEU A 3 0.86 -5.07 9.37
N LEU A 4 0.72 -6.20 10.03
CA LEU A 4 1.82 -7.12 10.31
C LEU A 4 1.64 -8.39 9.47
N ILE A 5 2.66 -8.75 8.70
CA ILE A 5 2.73 -10.00 7.95
C ILE A 5 3.82 -10.87 8.58
N ALA A 6 3.50 -12.11 8.84
CA ALA A 6 4.44 -13.06 9.42
C ALA A 6 4.54 -14.33 8.59
N ASP A 7 5.74 -14.60 8.08
CA ASP A 7 6.09 -15.78 7.28
C ASP A 7 7.61 -15.97 7.35
N ASP A 8 8.11 -17.18 7.53
CA ASP A 8 9.55 -17.45 7.58
C ASP A 8 10.18 -17.51 6.19
N VAL A 9 9.37 -17.70 5.14
CA VAL A 9 9.82 -17.76 3.75
C VAL A 9 9.89 -16.34 3.16
N LYS A 10 11.10 -15.86 2.89
CA LYS A 10 11.33 -14.54 2.35
C LYS A 10 10.55 -14.25 1.05
N ALA A 11 10.43 -15.25 0.16
CA ALA A 11 9.71 -15.08 -1.11
C ALA A 11 8.21 -14.84 -0.88
N SER A 12 7.59 -15.50 0.10
CA SER A 12 6.20 -15.27 0.48
C SER A 12 6.00 -13.86 1.02
N LEU A 13 6.86 -13.42 1.95
CA LEU A 13 6.82 -12.05 2.49
C LEU A 13 6.92 -10.99 1.39
N GLU A 14 7.83 -11.17 0.43
CA GLU A 14 7.99 -10.21 -0.67
C GLU A 14 6.77 -10.20 -1.61
N LEU A 15 6.17 -11.37 -1.87
CA LEU A 15 4.95 -11.47 -2.67
C LEU A 15 3.78 -10.76 -1.97
N GLU A 16 3.54 -11.02 -0.71
CA GLU A 16 2.47 -10.42 0.09
C GLU A 16 2.66 -8.90 0.26
N ARG A 17 3.90 -8.46 0.46
CA ARG A 17 4.24 -7.03 0.43
C ARG A 17 3.94 -6.39 -0.92
N THR A 18 4.17 -7.12 -2.02
CA THR A 18 3.86 -6.65 -3.36
C THR A 18 2.36 -6.44 -3.54
N PHE A 19 1.51 -7.33 -3.04
CA PHE A 19 0.07 -7.16 -3.03
C PHE A 19 -0.36 -5.90 -2.26
N LEU A 20 0.34 -5.55 -1.17
CA LEU A 20 0.02 -4.38 -0.36
C LEU A 20 0.56 -3.05 -0.90
N ARG A 21 1.32 -3.03 -2.00
CA ARG A 21 1.83 -1.78 -2.60
C ARG A 21 0.73 -0.79 -2.97
N ARG A 22 -0.50 -1.28 -3.21
CA ARG A 22 -1.69 -0.47 -3.48
C ARG A 22 -2.46 -0.10 -2.21
N ALA A 23 -2.15 -0.70 -1.09
CA ALA A 23 -2.80 -0.40 0.18
C ALA A 23 -2.18 0.85 0.83
N ASP A 24 -3.02 1.67 1.46
CA ASP A 24 -2.59 2.85 2.22
C ASP A 24 -2.22 2.44 3.64
N CYS A 25 -1.13 1.66 3.78
CA CYS A 25 -0.70 1.10 5.05
C CYS A 25 0.83 1.01 5.14
N GLN A 26 1.33 1.03 6.37
CA GLN A 26 2.69 0.62 6.70
C GLN A 26 2.68 -0.90 6.93
N VAL A 27 3.56 -1.62 6.25
CA VAL A 27 3.71 -3.06 6.41
C VAL A 27 4.88 -3.34 7.33
N LEU A 28 4.59 -4.04 8.43
CA LEU A 28 5.56 -4.63 9.34
C LEU A 28 5.74 -6.11 8.95
N THR A 29 6.92 -6.66 9.15
CA THR A 29 7.19 -8.08 8.84
C THR A 29 7.82 -8.77 10.04
N ALA A 30 7.43 -10.03 10.27
CA ALA A 30 8.00 -10.94 11.27
C ALA A 30 8.34 -12.29 10.61
N ARG A 31 9.28 -13.02 11.18
CA ARG A 31 9.74 -14.33 10.67
C ARG A 31 9.53 -15.46 11.67
N SER A 32 9.02 -15.15 12.86
CA SER A 32 8.69 -16.12 13.90
C SER A 32 7.51 -15.63 14.74
N GLY A 33 6.84 -16.55 15.44
CA GLY A 33 5.75 -16.18 16.33
C GLY A 33 6.21 -15.27 17.48
N ARG A 34 7.45 -15.38 17.95
CA ARG A 34 8.01 -14.48 18.98
C ARG A 34 8.14 -13.05 18.47
N GLU A 35 8.61 -12.87 17.24
CA GLU A 35 8.68 -11.54 16.62
C GLU A 35 7.28 -10.95 16.42
N VAL A 36 6.28 -11.79 16.07
CA VAL A 36 4.88 -11.34 15.98
C VAL A 36 4.40 -10.77 17.31
N LEU A 37 4.62 -11.47 18.43
CA LEU A 37 4.19 -11.00 19.75
C LEU A 37 4.88 -9.68 20.13
N ALA A 38 6.20 -9.59 19.91
CA ALA A 38 6.97 -8.37 20.21
C ALA A 38 6.48 -7.17 19.37
N LEU A 39 6.29 -7.37 18.05
CA LEU A 39 5.79 -6.32 17.17
C LEU A 39 4.32 -5.96 17.45
N ALA A 40 3.47 -6.93 17.78
CA ALA A 40 2.09 -6.67 18.16
C ALA A 40 2.00 -5.81 19.43
N GLU A 41 2.86 -6.04 20.40
CA GLU A 41 2.93 -5.22 21.61
C GLU A 41 3.45 -3.80 21.35
N ALA A 42 4.55 -3.67 20.59
CA ALA A 42 5.20 -2.39 20.34
C ALA A 42 4.42 -1.50 19.36
N GLU A 43 3.89 -2.09 18.28
CA GLU A 43 3.39 -1.36 17.11
C GLU A 43 1.86 -1.33 16.99
N ARG A 44 1.15 -2.22 17.71
CA ARG A 44 -0.32 -2.31 17.71
C ARG A 44 -0.90 -2.33 16.29
N PRO A 45 -0.59 -3.33 15.46
CA PRO A 45 -1.12 -3.42 14.11
C PRO A 45 -2.65 -3.58 14.11
N GLU A 46 -3.30 -3.09 13.06
CA GLU A 46 -4.77 -3.23 12.89
C GLU A 46 -5.16 -4.63 12.38
N LEU A 47 -4.23 -5.37 11.79
CA LEU A 47 -4.42 -6.73 11.31
C LEU A 47 -3.08 -7.46 11.30
N ILE A 48 -3.10 -8.74 11.67
CA ILE A 48 -1.98 -9.67 11.53
C ILE A 48 -2.35 -10.73 10.49
N LEU A 49 -1.54 -10.87 9.46
CA LEU A 49 -1.58 -11.96 8.49
C LEU A 49 -0.46 -12.91 8.87
N LEU A 50 -0.79 -14.14 9.20
CA LEU A 50 0.08 -15.05 9.94
C LEU A 50 0.20 -16.38 9.22
N ASP A 51 1.39 -16.77 8.82
CA ASP A 51 1.62 -18.13 8.31
C ASP A 51 1.45 -19.19 9.40
N SER A 52 0.98 -20.35 9.01
CA SER A 52 0.77 -21.47 9.92
C SER A 52 2.07 -22.15 10.35
N GLU A 53 3.08 -22.17 9.48
CA GLU A 53 4.34 -22.87 9.69
C GLU A 53 5.47 -21.84 9.84
N MET A 54 5.90 -21.63 11.08
CA MET A 54 7.02 -20.75 11.40
C MET A 54 7.94 -21.42 12.44
N PRO A 55 9.24 -21.07 12.46
CA PRO A 55 10.16 -21.60 13.43
C PRO A 55 9.84 -21.10 14.85
N GLU A 56 10.29 -21.85 15.85
CA GLU A 56 10.18 -21.60 17.31
C GLU A 56 8.74 -21.61 17.85
N MET A 57 7.82 -20.91 17.20
CA MET A 57 6.42 -20.79 17.58
C MET A 57 5.59 -20.73 16.30
N ASN A 58 4.77 -21.76 16.06
CA ASN A 58 3.92 -21.85 14.87
C ASN A 58 2.73 -20.87 14.91
N GLY A 59 2.00 -20.77 13.78
CA GLY A 59 0.89 -19.81 13.67
C GLY A 59 -0.22 -20.05 14.70
N LEU A 60 -0.62 -21.31 14.96
CA LEU A 60 -1.68 -21.60 15.94
C LEU A 60 -1.25 -21.29 17.37
N GLU A 61 0.00 -21.58 17.72
CA GLU A 61 0.57 -21.21 19.04
C GLU A 61 0.63 -19.69 19.20
N THR A 62 1.03 -18.99 18.16
CA THR A 62 1.08 -17.53 18.13
C THR A 62 -0.31 -16.91 18.32
N ILE A 63 -1.34 -17.45 17.65
CA ILE A 63 -2.72 -16.98 17.83
C ILE A 63 -3.16 -17.18 19.28
N ARG A 64 -2.93 -18.37 19.86
CA ARG A 64 -3.31 -18.63 21.26
C ARG A 64 -2.60 -17.67 22.23
N ALA A 65 -1.32 -17.38 22.00
CA ALA A 65 -0.56 -16.43 22.82
C ALA A 65 -1.12 -15.00 22.69
N LEU A 66 -1.49 -14.55 21.47
CA LEU A 66 -2.15 -13.25 21.25
C LEU A 66 -3.50 -13.18 21.96
N GLN A 67 -4.30 -14.25 21.93
CA GLN A 67 -5.61 -14.32 22.59
C GLN A 67 -5.50 -14.35 24.12
N ALA A 68 -4.43 -14.92 24.66
CA ALA A 68 -4.17 -14.97 26.10
C ALA A 68 -3.77 -13.61 26.70
N ASP A 69 -3.19 -12.69 25.91
CA ASP A 69 -2.85 -11.34 26.36
C ASP A 69 -4.05 -10.39 26.18
N GLU A 70 -4.57 -9.86 27.28
CA GLU A 70 -5.71 -8.94 27.26
C GLU A 70 -5.49 -7.68 26.40
N ARG A 71 -4.25 -7.26 26.25
CA ARG A 71 -3.88 -6.09 25.46
C ARG A 71 -3.85 -6.40 23.95
N LEU A 72 -3.64 -7.67 23.56
CA LEU A 72 -3.41 -8.10 22.17
C LEU A 72 -4.60 -8.83 21.55
N ARG A 73 -5.44 -9.47 22.37
CA ARG A 73 -6.60 -10.29 21.92
C ARG A 73 -7.59 -9.56 21.03
N GLY A 74 -7.60 -8.22 21.05
CA GLY A 74 -8.46 -7.40 20.18
C GLY A 74 -7.93 -7.25 18.75
N ILE A 75 -6.68 -7.60 18.48
CA ILE A 75 -6.08 -7.51 17.15
C ILE A 75 -6.60 -8.67 16.30
N PRO A 76 -7.26 -8.42 15.16
CA PRO A 76 -7.70 -9.49 14.27
C PRO A 76 -6.49 -10.22 13.66
N VAL A 77 -6.54 -11.55 13.69
CA VAL A 77 -5.51 -12.42 13.09
C VAL A 77 -6.15 -13.28 12.02
N VAL A 78 -5.56 -13.29 10.83
CA VAL A 78 -5.94 -14.18 9.73
C VAL A 78 -4.80 -15.18 9.50
N LEU A 79 -5.12 -16.48 9.58
CA LEU A 79 -4.15 -17.54 9.35
C LEU A 79 -4.04 -17.84 7.86
N LEU A 80 -2.81 -17.90 7.34
CA LEU A 80 -2.48 -18.32 5.98
C LEU A 80 -1.84 -19.72 6.06
N SER A 81 -2.32 -20.69 5.26
CA SER A 81 -1.74 -22.04 5.27
C SER A 81 -1.96 -22.75 3.95
N ALA A 82 -1.02 -23.61 3.56
CA ALA A 82 -1.20 -24.54 2.46
C ALA A 82 -2.14 -25.72 2.83
N LYS A 83 -2.25 -26.02 4.12
CA LYS A 83 -3.14 -27.07 4.64
C LYS A 83 -4.52 -26.52 4.95
N ALA A 84 -5.55 -27.33 4.84
CA ALA A 84 -6.90 -26.98 5.28
C ALA A 84 -6.94 -27.02 6.82
N MET A 85 -6.97 -25.86 7.47
CA MET A 85 -6.89 -25.70 8.93
C MET A 85 -7.93 -24.69 9.45
N ALA A 86 -9.06 -24.58 8.79
CA ALA A 86 -10.06 -23.55 9.14
C ALA A 86 -10.64 -23.76 10.55
N GLU A 87 -10.90 -25.01 10.94
CA GLU A 87 -11.46 -25.35 12.26
C GLU A 87 -10.43 -25.12 13.37
N GLU A 88 -9.19 -25.55 13.16
CA GLU A 88 -8.10 -25.35 14.11
C GLU A 88 -7.76 -23.85 14.28
N ALA A 89 -7.77 -23.11 13.18
CA ALA A 89 -7.58 -21.66 13.20
C ALA A 89 -8.67 -20.95 14.01
N ALA A 90 -9.93 -21.30 13.77
CA ALA A 90 -11.07 -20.75 14.51
C ALA A 90 -11.00 -21.14 16.00
N ALA A 91 -10.68 -22.39 16.33
CA ALA A 91 -10.52 -22.87 17.69
C ALA A 91 -9.36 -22.18 18.43
N ALA A 92 -8.30 -21.80 17.72
CA ALA A 92 -7.20 -21.00 18.27
C ALA A 92 -7.56 -19.53 18.47
N GLY A 93 -8.64 -19.03 17.87
CA GLY A 93 -9.09 -17.63 17.95
C GLY A 93 -8.76 -16.77 16.73
N ALA A 94 -8.36 -17.40 15.60
CA ALA A 94 -8.24 -16.64 14.35
C ALA A 94 -9.57 -16.03 13.92
N LYS A 95 -9.50 -14.86 13.31
CA LYS A 95 -10.68 -14.16 12.79
C LYS A 95 -11.13 -14.68 11.43
N ASP A 96 -10.17 -15.21 10.66
CA ASP A 96 -10.40 -15.81 9.35
C ASP A 96 -9.24 -16.77 9.00
N PHE A 97 -9.46 -17.56 7.96
CA PHE A 97 -8.49 -18.49 7.41
C PHE A 97 -8.44 -18.35 5.88
N VAL A 98 -7.24 -18.33 5.32
CA VAL A 98 -7.02 -18.30 3.87
C VAL A 98 -6.09 -19.41 3.47
N GLN A 99 -6.59 -20.30 2.61
CA GLN A 99 -5.77 -21.37 2.07
C GLN A 99 -4.87 -20.88 0.95
N ARG A 100 -3.59 -21.23 1.00
CA ARG A 100 -2.61 -20.95 -0.06
C ARG A 100 -2.76 -21.99 -1.22
N PRO A 101 -2.43 -21.61 -2.46
CA PRO A 101 -1.93 -20.30 -2.87
C PRO A 101 -3.02 -19.23 -2.83
N VAL A 102 -2.65 -18.00 -2.45
CA VAL A 102 -3.55 -16.86 -2.42
C VAL A 102 -3.16 -15.89 -3.54
N ASP A 103 -4.14 -15.45 -4.32
CA ASP A 103 -3.98 -14.38 -5.30
C ASP A 103 -4.15 -12.99 -4.67
N GLU A 104 -3.70 -11.94 -5.40
CA GLU A 104 -3.77 -10.55 -4.93
C GLU A 104 -5.20 -10.13 -4.57
N GLU A 105 -6.19 -10.50 -5.37
CA GLU A 105 -7.57 -10.08 -5.15
C GLU A 105 -8.13 -10.62 -3.83
N ARG A 106 -7.94 -11.93 -3.58
CA ARG A 106 -8.37 -12.58 -2.35
C ARG A 106 -7.62 -12.03 -1.13
N PHE A 107 -6.32 -11.80 -1.27
CA PHE A 107 -5.48 -11.22 -0.23
C PHE A 107 -5.96 -9.82 0.15
N LEU A 108 -6.18 -8.95 -0.84
CA LEU A 108 -6.66 -7.58 -0.60
C LEU A 108 -8.09 -7.53 -0.06
N LYS A 109 -8.97 -8.47 -0.43
CA LYS A 109 -10.31 -8.61 0.16
C LYS A 109 -10.23 -8.89 1.66
N VAL A 110 -9.35 -9.78 2.08
CA VAL A 110 -9.14 -10.07 3.51
C VAL A 110 -8.60 -8.84 4.24
N VAL A 111 -7.60 -8.18 3.67
CA VAL A 111 -7.01 -6.96 4.26
C VAL A 111 -8.07 -5.88 4.46
N THR A 112 -8.89 -5.60 3.44
CA THR A 112 -9.94 -4.56 3.54
C THR A 112 -11.09 -4.95 4.46
N ARG A 113 -11.35 -6.25 4.65
CA ARG A 113 -12.39 -6.76 5.53
C ARG A 113 -12.06 -6.56 7.01
N TYR A 114 -10.80 -6.74 7.37
CA TYR A 114 -10.36 -6.76 8.77
C TYR A 114 -9.51 -5.56 9.18
N SER A 115 -9.30 -4.61 8.29
CA SER A 115 -8.59 -3.38 8.58
C SER A 115 -9.22 -2.17 7.88
N ARG A 116 -8.76 -0.96 8.21
CA ARG A 116 -9.17 0.28 7.54
C ARG A 116 -8.35 0.59 6.29
N ALA A 117 -7.65 -0.40 5.73
CA ALA A 117 -6.86 -0.22 4.52
C ALA A 117 -7.71 0.24 3.35
N ARG A 118 -7.27 1.29 2.67
CA ARG A 118 -7.85 1.71 1.40
C ARG A 118 -6.97 1.22 0.28
N ILE A 119 -7.56 0.46 -0.64
CA ILE A 119 -6.84 -0.02 -1.81
C ILE A 119 -6.94 1.05 -2.90
N ARG A 120 -5.80 1.54 -3.35
CA ARG A 120 -5.72 2.50 -4.45
C ARG A 120 -5.96 1.80 -5.78
N LYS A 121 -6.65 2.48 -6.69
CA LYS A 121 -6.88 1.97 -8.05
C LYS A 121 -5.55 1.73 -8.78
N ASP A 122 -4.60 2.64 -8.59
CA ASP A 122 -3.30 2.61 -9.25
C ASP A 122 -2.15 2.51 -8.25
N LEU A 123 -1.09 1.80 -8.64
CA LEU A 123 0.20 1.84 -7.96
C LEU A 123 0.76 3.26 -7.95
N ARG A 124 1.49 3.63 -6.91
CA ARG A 124 2.22 4.90 -6.84
C ARG A 124 3.71 4.64 -6.62
N ARG A 125 4.52 5.51 -7.21
CA ARG A 125 5.97 5.53 -7.02
C ARG A 125 6.42 6.93 -6.64
N GLY A 126 7.36 7.03 -5.70
CA GLY A 126 8.04 8.29 -5.40
C GLY A 126 8.69 8.85 -6.66
N LEU A 127 8.53 10.15 -6.87
CA LEU A 127 9.13 10.87 -7.99
C LEU A 127 9.51 12.26 -7.49
N GLU A 128 10.80 12.49 -7.36
CA GLU A 128 11.32 13.81 -7.03
C GLU A 128 11.69 14.56 -8.32
N THR A 129 10.78 15.35 -8.79
CA THR A 129 10.97 16.23 -9.97
C THR A 129 10.14 17.48 -9.79
N THR A 130 10.46 18.49 -10.59
CA THR A 130 9.68 19.74 -10.64
C THR A 130 8.64 19.67 -11.74
N ALA A 131 7.44 20.18 -11.47
CA ALA A 131 6.38 20.37 -12.45
C ALA A 131 6.09 21.84 -12.63
N GLN A 132 5.90 22.27 -13.89
CA GLN A 132 5.26 23.54 -14.20
C GLN A 132 3.74 23.32 -14.15
N VAL A 133 3.05 24.13 -13.36
CA VAL A 133 1.60 24.06 -13.15
C VAL A 133 0.98 25.35 -13.65
N LEU A 134 -0.03 25.24 -14.50
CA LEU A 134 -0.82 26.37 -15.02
C LEU A 134 -2.27 26.18 -14.55
N CYS A 135 -2.79 27.15 -13.81
CA CYS A 135 -4.17 27.16 -13.30
C CYS A 135 -4.80 28.52 -13.65
N GLY A 136 -5.65 28.58 -14.67
CA GLY A 136 -6.13 29.83 -15.23
C GLY A 136 -4.97 30.70 -15.71
N ASP A 137 -4.92 31.97 -15.25
CA ASP A 137 -3.84 32.89 -15.55
C ASP A 137 -2.63 32.79 -14.62
N CYS A 138 -2.68 31.88 -13.64
CA CYS A 138 -1.60 31.68 -12.68
C CYS A 138 -0.68 30.51 -13.14
N SER A 139 0.63 30.77 -13.05
CA SER A 139 1.67 29.78 -13.29
C SER A 139 2.55 29.65 -12.06
N CYS A 140 2.81 28.42 -11.62
CA CYS A 140 3.73 28.16 -10.52
C CYS A 140 4.58 26.93 -10.77
N GLU A 141 5.72 26.86 -10.09
CA GLU A 141 6.55 25.68 -10.02
C GLU A 141 6.15 24.85 -8.80
N ALA A 142 6.02 23.54 -8.98
CA ALA A 142 5.61 22.61 -7.93
C ALA A 142 6.55 21.40 -7.85
N ARG A 143 6.79 20.89 -6.64
CA ARG A 143 7.57 19.68 -6.44
C ARG A 143 6.65 18.46 -6.51
N VAL A 144 6.89 17.56 -7.45
CA VAL A 144 6.19 16.28 -7.54
C VAL A 144 6.79 15.32 -6.50
N MET A 145 5.97 14.76 -5.65
CA MET A 145 6.37 13.85 -4.58
C MET A 145 6.16 12.38 -4.95
N ASN A 146 5.12 12.08 -5.69
CA ASN A 146 4.84 10.75 -6.21
C ASN A 146 3.88 10.82 -7.40
N VAL A 147 3.90 9.75 -8.20
CA VAL A 147 3.09 9.61 -9.41
C VAL A 147 2.48 8.21 -9.52
N SER A 148 1.31 8.14 -10.16
CA SER A 148 0.63 6.91 -10.59
C SER A 148 0.17 7.04 -12.03
N ALA A 149 -0.38 5.98 -12.60
CA ALA A 149 -0.97 6.03 -13.95
C ALA A 149 -2.17 7.00 -14.04
N GLY A 150 -2.92 7.20 -12.95
CA GLY A 150 -4.12 8.05 -12.91
C GLY A 150 -3.91 9.44 -12.31
N GLY A 151 -2.71 9.80 -11.82
CA GLY A 151 -2.48 11.11 -11.20
C GLY A 151 -1.16 11.21 -10.44
N LEU A 152 -0.98 12.33 -9.75
CA LEU A 152 0.22 12.58 -8.94
C LEU A 152 -0.10 13.33 -7.64
N PHE A 153 0.87 13.39 -6.74
CA PHE A 153 0.84 14.24 -5.56
C PHE A 153 1.99 15.23 -5.65
N LEU A 154 1.67 16.50 -5.50
CA LEU A 154 2.66 17.57 -5.55
C LEU A 154 2.54 18.52 -4.35
N ARG A 155 3.62 19.21 -4.08
CA ARG A 155 3.70 20.32 -3.15
C ARG A 155 3.93 21.59 -3.96
N ALA A 156 3.07 22.58 -3.79
CA ALA A 156 3.11 23.86 -4.50
C ALA A 156 2.86 25.00 -3.52
N ASP A 157 3.49 26.14 -3.77
CA ASP A 157 3.31 27.36 -2.99
C ASP A 157 2.15 28.23 -3.53
N CYS A 158 1.41 27.73 -4.51
CA CYS A 158 0.23 28.39 -5.07
C CYS A 158 -1.07 27.93 -4.39
N ALA A 159 -2.06 28.80 -4.31
CA ALA A 159 -3.36 28.53 -3.68
C ALA A 159 -4.26 27.71 -4.61
N LEU A 160 -4.09 26.38 -4.59
CA LEU A 160 -4.96 25.46 -5.30
C LEU A 160 -6.13 25.01 -4.40
N GLN A 161 -7.30 24.80 -5.01
CA GLN A 161 -8.49 24.30 -4.32
C GLN A 161 -8.99 22.99 -4.96
N VAL A 162 -9.67 22.18 -4.19
CA VAL A 162 -10.31 20.95 -4.72
C VAL A 162 -11.32 21.34 -5.80
N GLY A 163 -11.19 20.72 -6.97
CA GLY A 163 -11.99 21.00 -8.15
C GLY A 163 -11.29 21.88 -9.20
N ASP A 164 -10.20 22.57 -8.85
CA ASP A 164 -9.43 23.36 -9.82
C ASP A 164 -8.91 22.48 -10.96
N LYS A 165 -9.09 22.97 -12.18
CA LYS A 165 -8.52 22.37 -13.40
C LYS A 165 -7.21 23.05 -13.73
N LEU A 166 -6.23 22.25 -14.09
CA LEU A 166 -4.88 22.77 -14.37
C LEU A 166 -4.18 21.93 -15.44
N SER A 167 -3.30 22.60 -16.19
CA SER A 167 -2.34 21.95 -17.06
C SER A 167 -1.02 21.77 -16.33
N LEU A 168 -0.38 20.63 -16.50
CA LEU A 168 0.91 20.37 -15.88
C LEU A 168 1.90 19.71 -16.82
N GLN A 169 3.17 20.04 -16.58
CA GLN A 169 4.29 19.50 -17.33
C GLN A 169 5.41 19.14 -16.37
N PHE A 170 5.91 17.89 -16.46
CA PHE A 170 7.03 17.41 -15.64
C PHE A 170 7.88 16.39 -16.40
N LEU A 171 9.06 16.10 -15.87
CA LEU A 171 9.98 15.11 -16.42
C LEU A 171 9.85 13.80 -15.67
N LEU A 172 9.72 12.70 -16.41
CA LEU A 172 9.73 11.35 -15.89
C LEU A 172 11.05 10.66 -16.25
N PRO A 173 11.80 10.10 -15.29
CA PRO A 173 13.01 9.33 -15.58
C PRO A 173 12.71 8.13 -16.48
N ALA A 174 13.52 7.94 -17.52
CA ALA A 174 13.41 6.80 -18.43
C ALA A 174 14.81 6.36 -18.90
N ALA A 175 14.95 5.09 -19.31
CA ALA A 175 16.23 4.49 -19.72
C ALA A 175 16.93 5.20 -20.90
N GLY A 176 16.17 5.90 -21.74
CA GLY A 176 16.69 6.70 -22.87
C GLY A 176 16.76 8.20 -22.61
N GLY A 177 16.84 8.62 -21.34
CA GLY A 177 16.78 10.01 -20.91
C GLY A 177 15.38 10.42 -20.45
N PRO A 178 15.28 11.56 -19.72
CA PRO A 178 14.02 11.99 -19.12
C PRO A 178 12.96 12.27 -20.19
N LYS A 179 11.75 11.76 -19.94
CA LYS A 179 10.58 11.97 -20.81
C LYS A 179 9.74 13.12 -20.28
N LYS A 180 9.43 14.06 -21.13
CA LYS A 180 8.50 15.16 -20.84
C LYS A 180 7.07 14.63 -20.87
N ILE A 181 6.36 14.77 -19.75
CA ILE A 181 4.95 14.44 -19.60
C ILE A 181 4.16 15.74 -19.55
N GLN A 182 3.12 15.81 -20.37
CA GLN A 182 2.11 16.87 -20.33
C GLN A 182 0.75 16.25 -20.06
N ALA A 183 -0.02 16.85 -19.17
CA ALA A 183 -1.34 16.37 -18.81
C ALA A 183 -2.25 17.49 -18.34
N GLU A 184 -3.54 17.34 -18.59
CA GLU A 184 -4.58 18.07 -17.88
C GLU A 184 -4.98 17.28 -16.62
N ALA A 185 -5.23 17.99 -15.54
CA ALA A 185 -5.56 17.39 -14.26
C ALA A 185 -6.57 18.24 -13.48
N ALA A 186 -7.21 17.59 -12.51
CA ALA A 186 -8.02 18.29 -11.53
C ALA A 186 -7.49 18.02 -10.11
N VAL A 187 -7.59 19.00 -9.23
CA VAL A 187 -7.28 18.84 -7.81
C VAL A 187 -8.38 18.00 -7.18
N VAL A 188 -8.05 16.78 -6.77
CA VAL A 188 -8.99 15.84 -6.14
C VAL A 188 -8.86 15.79 -4.61
N ARG A 189 -7.77 16.34 -4.08
CA ARG A 189 -7.51 16.39 -2.64
C ARG A 189 -6.51 17.50 -2.31
N ALA A 190 -6.80 18.26 -1.26
CA ALA A 190 -5.87 19.19 -0.62
C ALA A 190 -5.56 18.72 0.81
N THR A 191 -4.31 18.82 1.24
CA THR A 191 -3.83 18.48 2.58
C THR A 191 -2.79 19.52 3.02
N MET A 192 -2.39 19.49 4.29
CA MET A 192 -1.28 20.32 4.78
C MET A 192 0.06 20.01 4.08
N GLU A 193 0.21 18.80 3.51
CA GLU A 193 1.43 18.34 2.85
C GLU A 193 1.46 18.66 1.34
N GLY A 194 0.32 19.04 0.74
CA GLY A 194 0.21 19.33 -0.69
C GLY A 194 -1.10 18.87 -1.32
N PHE A 195 -1.08 18.71 -2.63
CA PHE A 195 -2.26 18.50 -3.46
C PHE A 195 -2.21 17.16 -4.21
N GLY A 196 -3.28 16.40 -4.12
CA GLY A 196 -3.50 15.22 -4.96
C GLY A 196 -4.23 15.61 -6.23
N LEU A 197 -3.64 15.28 -7.38
CA LEU A 197 -4.17 15.57 -8.70
C LEU A 197 -4.59 14.28 -9.39
N GLY A 198 -5.76 14.27 -10.02
CA GLY A 198 -6.21 13.24 -10.94
C GLY A 198 -6.05 13.72 -12.38
N PHE A 199 -5.41 12.93 -13.25
CA PHE A 199 -5.33 13.27 -14.68
C PHE A 199 -6.71 13.20 -15.30
N THR A 200 -7.12 14.27 -16.00
CA THR A 200 -8.38 14.36 -16.74
C THR A 200 -8.15 14.11 -18.22
N ASP A 201 -6.98 14.55 -18.74
CA ASP A 201 -6.53 14.25 -20.07
C ASP A 201 -5.01 14.03 -20.08
N ILE A 202 -4.57 12.94 -20.72
CA ILE A 202 -3.16 12.57 -20.87
C ILE A 202 -3.02 11.62 -22.06
N SER A 203 -1.99 11.80 -22.88
CA SER A 203 -1.77 10.94 -24.03
C SER A 203 -1.57 9.47 -23.66
N GLU A 204 -2.03 8.54 -24.50
CA GLU A 204 -1.86 7.09 -24.27
C GLU A 204 -0.37 6.70 -24.12
N GLY A 205 0.52 7.34 -24.89
CA GLY A 205 1.96 7.13 -24.74
C GLY A 205 2.47 7.53 -23.36
N ALA A 206 2.03 8.66 -22.81
CA ALA A 206 2.39 9.11 -21.47
C ALA A 206 1.81 8.18 -20.38
N LYS A 207 0.57 7.71 -20.53
CA LYS A 207 -0.02 6.70 -19.62
C LYS A 207 0.81 5.42 -19.58
N LEU A 208 1.23 4.93 -20.75
CA LEU A 208 2.05 3.73 -20.84
C LEU A 208 3.41 3.91 -20.14
N TYR A 209 4.05 5.08 -20.33
CA TYR A 209 5.30 5.40 -19.64
C TYR A 209 5.13 5.48 -18.13
N LEU A 210 4.07 6.13 -17.65
CA LEU A 210 3.75 6.22 -16.24
C LEU A 210 3.49 4.83 -15.62
N ALA A 211 2.69 3.99 -16.29
CA ALA A 211 2.41 2.63 -15.85
C ALA A 211 3.70 1.81 -15.74
N ARG A 212 4.59 1.88 -16.73
CA ARG A 212 5.91 1.23 -16.70
C ARG A 212 6.79 1.76 -15.57
N TYR A 213 6.90 3.08 -15.44
CA TYR A 213 7.70 3.71 -14.39
C TYR A 213 7.26 3.25 -13.01
N VAL A 214 5.95 3.22 -12.75
CA VAL A 214 5.38 2.83 -11.45
C VAL A 214 5.58 1.34 -11.18
N SER A 215 5.48 0.47 -12.20
CA SER A 215 5.67 -0.98 -12.05
C SER A 215 7.13 -1.40 -11.86
N MET A 216 8.10 -0.67 -12.41
CA MET A 216 9.54 -0.98 -12.30
C MET A 216 10.15 -0.64 -10.92
N GLY A 217 9.41 -0.08 -10.00
CA GLY A 217 9.84 0.37 -8.67
C GLY A 217 9.66 -0.70 -7.58
N GLY A 218 10.10 -1.94 -7.82
CA GLY A 218 10.17 -3.03 -6.86
C GLY A 218 11.59 -3.42 -6.59
#